data_671cc3bfbe179507b6f0869ab8ae53af
#
_entry.id   671cc3bfbe179507b6f0869ab8ae53af
#
_cell.length_a   1.000
_cell.length_b   1.000
_cell.length_c   1.000
_cell.angle_alpha   90.00
_cell.angle_beta   90.00
_cell.angle_gamma   90.00
#
_symmetry.space_group_name_H-M   'P 1'
#
loop_
_entity.id
_entity.type
_entity.pdbx_description
1 polymer ?
#
loop_
_entity_poly.entity_id
_entity_poly.type
_entity_poly.pdbx_seq_one_letter_code
_entity_poly.pdbx_strand_id
1 'polypeptide(L)'
;VGIKVFCDVVDLKFAQKVESLGADAIIAVNNEAGGHRGNRSPEELTKELVSHCKIPVISAGGVGCKADIDKMLSYGAAGVSVGSPFIASIEADVTDEYKQACVEYGAQDIVVTERISGTPCTVINTPYVQKIGTKQTWLETVLNKNKKLKKWVKMIRFSIGMKATQNAATKATYKTV
;
A
#
# COMPACT_ATOMS: atom_id res chain seq x y z
N VAL A 1 4.71 28.93 -5.62
CA VAL A 1 3.46 28.26 -6.03
C VAL A 1 3.00 27.49 -4.79
N GLY A 2 1.86 27.83 -4.19
CA GLY A 2 1.37 27.31 -2.89
C GLY A 2 0.88 25.86 -2.94
N ILE A 3 1.65 24.93 -3.52
CA ILE A 3 1.33 23.50 -3.58
C ILE A 3 1.66 22.88 -2.22
N LYS A 4 0.73 22.15 -1.65
CA LYS A 4 0.92 21.36 -0.44
C LYS A 4 1.51 19.98 -0.78
N VAL A 5 2.49 19.54 0.01
CA VAL A 5 3.18 18.27 -0.19
C VAL A 5 2.88 17.34 0.97
N PHE A 6 2.22 16.22 0.68
CA PHE A 6 1.92 15.16 1.61
C PHE A 6 2.80 13.94 1.27
N CYS A 7 3.43 13.35 2.27
CA CYS A 7 4.40 12.28 2.06
C CYS A 7 3.97 10.98 2.74
N ASP A 8 3.93 9.90 1.96
CA ASP A 8 3.71 8.54 2.48
C ASP A 8 4.92 8.07 3.29
N VAL A 9 4.66 7.59 4.50
CA VAL A 9 5.67 7.02 5.39
C VAL A 9 5.16 5.76 6.07
N VAL A 10 6.08 4.88 6.46
CA VAL A 10 5.77 3.61 7.14
C VAL A 10 6.41 3.51 8.53
N ASP A 11 7.21 4.51 8.94
CA ASP A 11 7.88 4.56 10.23
C ASP A 11 8.24 6.00 10.65
N LEU A 12 8.62 6.16 11.92
CA LEU A 12 8.99 7.44 12.52
C LEU A 12 10.21 8.08 11.86
N LYS A 13 11.20 7.28 11.47
CA LYS A 13 12.45 7.79 10.87
C LYS A 13 12.17 8.52 9.56
N PHE A 14 11.33 7.94 8.70
CA PHE A 14 10.94 8.59 7.45
C PHE A 14 10.02 9.77 7.70
N ALA A 15 9.13 9.70 8.70
CA ALA A 15 8.24 10.80 9.09
C ALA A 15 9.04 12.05 9.49
N GLN A 16 10.00 11.91 10.40
CA GLN A 16 10.87 13.01 10.82
C GLN A 16 11.73 13.56 9.66
N LYS A 17 12.16 12.68 8.76
CA LYS A 17 12.92 13.10 7.58
C LYS A 17 12.09 13.96 6.64
N VAL A 18 10.86 13.54 6.29
CA VAL A 18 10.01 14.33 5.37
C VAL A 18 9.54 15.63 6.02
N GLU A 19 9.26 15.64 7.32
CA GLU A 19 8.99 16.85 8.09
C GLU A 19 10.17 17.83 8.02
N SER A 20 11.40 17.37 8.24
CA SER A 20 12.60 18.21 8.14
C SER A 20 12.86 18.77 6.74
N LEU A 21 12.33 18.13 5.70
CA LEU A 21 12.39 18.59 4.31
C LEU A 21 11.25 19.54 3.92
N GLY A 22 10.33 19.84 4.85
CA GLY A 22 9.25 20.80 4.66
C GLY A 22 7.96 20.22 4.08
N ALA A 23 7.68 18.92 4.29
CA ALA A 23 6.37 18.35 3.98
C ALA A 23 5.28 19.06 4.81
N ASP A 24 4.09 19.24 4.23
CA ASP A 24 2.93 19.87 4.88
C ASP A 24 2.11 18.89 5.72
N ALA A 25 2.15 17.60 5.38
CA ALA A 25 1.52 16.52 6.14
C ALA A 25 2.21 15.17 5.89
N ILE A 26 1.97 14.24 6.79
CA ILE A 26 2.43 12.85 6.72
C ILE A 26 1.23 11.96 6.45
N ILE A 27 1.36 11.04 5.50
CA ILE A 27 0.41 9.94 5.30
C ILE A 27 1.02 8.68 5.93
N ALA A 28 0.47 8.26 7.05
CA ALA A 28 0.90 7.10 7.82
C ALA A 28 0.36 5.81 7.19
N VAL A 29 1.14 5.16 6.36
CA VAL A 29 0.76 3.92 5.66
C VAL A 29 0.95 2.74 6.59
N ASN A 30 -0.13 2.21 7.12
CA ASN A 30 -0.15 1.12 8.10
C ASN A 30 -0.20 -0.28 7.44
N ASN A 31 -0.34 -1.35 8.24
CA ASN A 31 -0.36 -2.73 7.75
C ASN A 31 -1.72 -3.19 7.20
N GLU A 32 -2.75 -2.35 7.23
CA GLU A 32 -4.07 -2.60 6.64
C GLU A 32 -4.26 -1.84 5.31
N ALA A 33 -3.20 -1.15 4.83
CA ALA A 33 -3.26 -0.45 3.57
C ALA A 33 -3.32 -1.42 2.38
N GLY A 34 -4.12 -1.09 1.38
CA GLY A 34 -4.14 -1.76 0.09
C GLY A 34 -2.90 -1.43 -0.75
N GLY A 35 -2.43 -2.37 -1.56
CA GLY A 35 -1.19 -2.20 -2.29
C GLY A 35 0.05 -2.26 -1.38
N HIS A 36 1.03 -1.39 -1.61
CA HIS A 36 2.21 -1.30 -0.73
C HIS A 36 1.82 -0.83 0.66
N ARG A 37 2.31 -1.53 1.68
CA ARG A 37 1.91 -1.30 3.07
C ARG A 37 3.11 -1.26 4.02
N GLY A 38 2.89 -0.64 5.18
CA GLY A 38 3.77 -0.76 6.33
C GLY A 38 3.60 -2.09 7.08
N ASN A 39 4.34 -2.24 8.18
CA ASN A 39 4.31 -3.44 9.03
C ASN A 39 3.63 -3.19 10.39
N ARG A 40 3.30 -1.94 10.70
CA ARG A 40 2.74 -1.52 11.99
C ARG A 40 1.23 -1.36 11.89
N SER A 41 0.54 -1.64 12.99
CA SER A 41 -0.91 -1.44 13.07
C SER A 41 -1.29 0.05 12.90
N PRO A 42 -2.53 0.35 12.49
CA PRO A 42 -3.02 1.72 12.40
C PRO A 42 -2.83 2.51 13.71
N GLU A 43 -3.14 1.87 14.84
CA GLU A 43 -3.02 2.49 16.16
C GLU A 43 -1.59 2.82 16.53
N GLU A 44 -0.69 1.83 16.44
CA GLU A 44 0.73 2.01 16.81
C GLU A 44 1.40 3.08 15.95
N LEU A 45 1.23 3.01 14.63
CA LEU A 45 1.88 3.94 13.71
C LEU A 45 1.33 5.36 13.90
N THR A 46 0.00 5.51 13.92
CA THR A 46 -0.63 6.84 14.04
C THR A 46 -0.27 7.51 15.37
N LYS A 47 -0.42 6.82 16.50
CA LYS A 47 -0.09 7.37 17.82
C LYS A 47 1.39 7.76 17.95
N GLU A 48 2.31 6.93 17.43
CA GLU A 48 3.73 7.26 17.43
C GLU A 48 4.03 8.52 16.62
N LEU A 49 3.50 8.60 15.39
CA LEU A 49 3.78 9.75 14.52
C LEU A 49 3.15 11.04 15.07
N VAL A 50 1.94 10.99 15.59
CA VAL A 50 1.27 12.15 16.24
C VAL A 50 2.06 12.65 17.45
N SER A 51 2.67 11.75 18.24
CA SER A 51 3.44 12.16 19.43
C SER A 51 4.82 12.73 19.11
N HIS A 52 5.39 12.46 17.93
CA HIS A 52 6.77 12.83 17.59
C HIS A 52 6.92 13.80 16.42
N CYS A 53 5.86 14.04 15.66
CA CYS A 53 5.86 14.97 14.52
C CYS A 53 4.96 16.17 14.82
N LYS A 54 5.30 17.34 14.26
CA LYS A 54 4.58 18.59 14.46
C LYS A 54 3.57 18.88 13.36
N ILE A 55 3.75 18.26 12.18
CA ILE A 55 2.85 18.41 11.04
C ILE A 55 1.70 17.39 11.13
N PRO A 56 0.55 17.65 10.49
CA PRO A 56 -0.61 16.76 10.53
C PRO A 56 -0.28 15.34 10.07
N VAL A 57 -0.83 14.35 10.75
CA VAL A 57 -0.73 12.91 10.41
C VAL A 57 -2.07 12.42 9.88
N ILE A 58 -2.07 11.88 8.67
CA ILE A 58 -3.21 11.29 7.99
C ILE A 58 -3.04 9.77 8.02
N SER A 59 -4.00 9.03 8.57
CA SER A 59 -3.92 7.56 8.61
C SER A 59 -4.35 6.96 7.28
N ALA A 60 -3.57 6.00 6.74
CA ALA A 60 -3.85 5.31 5.49
C ALA A 60 -3.86 3.79 5.68
N GLY A 61 -4.99 3.16 5.36
CA GLY A 61 -5.26 1.73 5.49
C GLY A 61 -6.27 1.39 6.58
N GLY A 62 -7.09 0.36 6.33
CA GLY A 62 -8.09 -0.13 7.27
C GLY A 62 -9.32 0.76 7.42
N VAL A 63 -9.66 1.57 6.42
CA VAL A 63 -10.83 2.46 6.45
C VAL A 63 -11.82 2.07 5.36
N GLY A 64 -12.95 1.50 5.76
CA GLY A 64 -14.04 1.12 4.87
C GLY A 64 -15.39 1.75 5.23
N CYS A 65 -15.55 2.23 6.45
CA CYS A 65 -16.80 2.82 6.94
C CYS A 65 -16.56 3.98 7.93
N LYS A 66 -17.63 4.65 8.32
CA LYS A 66 -17.56 5.77 9.28
C LYS A 66 -16.91 5.38 10.60
N ALA A 67 -17.21 4.20 11.15
CA ALA A 67 -16.63 3.76 12.41
C ALA A 67 -15.10 3.63 12.34
N ASP A 68 -14.56 3.22 11.19
CA ASP A 68 -13.11 3.17 10.98
C ASP A 68 -12.50 4.58 10.96
N ILE A 69 -13.19 5.55 10.34
CA ILE A 69 -12.76 6.95 10.36
C ILE A 69 -12.70 7.46 11.80
N ASP A 70 -13.79 7.29 12.57
CA ASP A 70 -13.86 7.72 13.96
C ASP A 70 -12.75 7.07 14.81
N LYS A 71 -12.43 5.80 14.53
CA LYS A 71 -11.34 5.06 15.15
C LYS A 71 -9.97 5.68 14.84
N MET A 72 -9.68 6.00 13.58
CA MET A 72 -8.40 6.64 13.21
C MET A 72 -8.25 8.04 13.83
N LEU A 73 -9.34 8.82 13.85
CA LEU A 73 -9.37 10.13 14.50
C LEU A 73 -9.13 10.00 16.01
N SER A 74 -9.66 8.95 16.67
CA SER A 74 -9.41 8.70 18.11
C SER A 74 -7.94 8.40 18.43
N TYR A 75 -7.16 7.96 17.48
CA TYR A 75 -5.70 7.78 17.60
C TYR A 75 -4.91 9.09 17.44
N GLY A 76 -5.61 10.20 17.16
CA GLY A 76 -5.02 11.52 16.94
C GLY A 76 -4.72 11.86 15.48
N ALA A 77 -5.16 11.05 14.52
CA ALA A 77 -5.03 11.41 13.12
C ALA A 77 -5.79 12.70 12.79
N ALA A 78 -5.21 13.56 11.96
CA ALA A 78 -5.86 14.77 11.45
C ALA A 78 -6.88 14.46 10.32
N GLY A 79 -6.83 13.24 9.78
CA GLY A 79 -7.71 12.75 8.72
C GLY A 79 -7.34 11.35 8.28
N VAL A 80 -8.02 10.85 7.26
CA VAL A 80 -7.79 9.52 6.68
C VAL A 80 -7.56 9.60 5.17
N SER A 81 -6.71 8.71 4.66
CA SER A 81 -6.53 8.47 3.22
C SER A 81 -7.22 7.17 2.84
N VAL A 82 -8.22 7.25 1.98
CA VAL A 82 -9.09 6.12 1.61
C VAL A 82 -8.99 5.90 0.10
N GLY A 83 -8.66 4.70 -0.32
CA GLY A 83 -8.53 4.35 -1.74
C GLY A 83 -9.39 3.15 -2.14
N SER A 84 -9.25 2.02 -1.46
CA SER A 84 -9.85 0.74 -1.86
C SER A 84 -11.37 0.79 -2.06
N PRO A 85 -12.19 1.41 -1.20
CA PRO A 85 -13.63 1.50 -1.42
C PRO A 85 -14.02 2.25 -2.70
N PHE A 86 -13.19 3.20 -3.14
CA PHE A 86 -13.47 3.97 -4.36
C PHE A 86 -13.12 3.23 -5.65
N ILE A 87 -12.37 2.12 -5.60
CA ILE A 87 -12.05 1.31 -6.79
C ILE A 87 -13.34 0.75 -7.41
N ALA A 88 -14.30 0.36 -6.58
CA ALA A 88 -15.58 -0.21 -7.02
C ALA A 88 -16.60 0.84 -7.46
N SER A 89 -16.31 2.15 -7.36
CA SER A 89 -17.23 3.20 -7.77
C SER A 89 -17.37 3.28 -9.29
N ILE A 90 -18.48 3.86 -9.75
CA ILE A 90 -18.75 4.05 -11.19
C ILE A 90 -17.72 5.00 -11.80
N GLU A 91 -17.31 6.01 -11.06
CA GLU A 91 -16.38 7.07 -11.48
C GLU A 91 -14.92 6.58 -11.60
N ALA A 92 -14.57 5.43 -10.98
CA ALA A 92 -13.22 4.90 -11.09
C ALA A 92 -12.98 4.37 -12.51
N ASP A 93 -11.91 4.89 -13.16
CA ASP A 93 -11.48 4.46 -14.50
C ASP A 93 -10.63 3.17 -14.40
N VAL A 94 -11.27 2.10 -13.95
CA VAL A 94 -10.71 0.75 -13.87
C VAL A 94 -11.64 -0.24 -14.56
N THR A 95 -11.14 -1.42 -14.94
CA THR A 95 -11.95 -2.41 -15.66
C THR A 95 -13.08 -2.94 -14.77
N ASP A 96 -14.20 -3.35 -15.41
CA ASP A 96 -15.36 -3.89 -14.70
C ASP A 96 -15.01 -5.16 -13.92
N GLU A 97 -14.10 -5.99 -14.44
CA GLU A 97 -13.61 -7.18 -13.75
C GLU A 97 -12.86 -6.82 -12.46
N TYR A 98 -12.20 -5.66 -12.42
CA TYR A 98 -11.55 -5.20 -11.20
C TYR A 98 -12.59 -4.75 -10.17
N LYS A 99 -13.59 -3.95 -10.59
CA LYS A 99 -14.70 -3.53 -9.73
C LYS A 99 -15.45 -4.75 -9.17
N GLN A 100 -15.77 -5.70 -10.04
CA GLN A 100 -16.44 -6.95 -9.67
C GLN A 100 -15.63 -7.74 -8.62
N ALA A 101 -14.32 -7.84 -8.80
CA ALA A 101 -13.48 -8.51 -7.81
C ALA A 101 -13.48 -7.81 -6.45
N CYS A 102 -13.54 -6.48 -6.40
CA CYS A 102 -13.65 -5.75 -5.13
C CYS A 102 -14.97 -6.03 -4.41
N VAL A 103 -16.01 -6.46 -5.13
CA VAL A 103 -17.31 -6.84 -4.57
C VAL A 103 -17.37 -8.32 -4.18
N GLU A 104 -16.79 -9.20 -4.99
CA GLU A 104 -16.87 -10.66 -4.81
C GLU A 104 -15.91 -11.21 -3.75
N TYR A 105 -14.69 -10.65 -3.67
CA TYR A 105 -13.67 -11.12 -2.73
C TYR A 105 -13.81 -10.41 -1.39
N GLY A 106 -13.79 -11.20 -0.30
CA GLY A 106 -13.87 -10.68 1.07
C GLY A 106 -12.50 -10.55 1.75
N ALA A 107 -12.51 -10.17 3.02
CA ALA A 107 -11.29 -9.99 3.81
C ALA A 107 -10.42 -11.26 3.88
N GLN A 108 -11.04 -12.45 3.86
CA GLN A 108 -10.36 -13.75 3.85
C GLN A 108 -9.56 -14.01 2.56
N ASP A 109 -9.89 -13.30 1.49
CA ASP A 109 -9.24 -13.44 0.19
C ASP A 109 -8.10 -12.45 -0.01
N ILE A 110 -7.83 -11.62 1.00
CA ILE A 110 -6.76 -10.64 0.96
C ILE A 110 -5.47 -11.25 1.49
N VAL A 111 -4.42 -11.20 0.68
CA VAL A 111 -3.11 -11.75 1.03
C VAL A 111 -2.00 -10.71 0.86
N VAL A 112 -0.91 -10.92 1.58
CA VAL A 112 0.31 -10.12 1.42
C VAL A 112 1.29 -10.90 0.58
N THR A 113 1.81 -10.26 -0.46
CA THR A 113 2.81 -10.85 -1.35
C THR A 113 4.02 -9.94 -1.55
N GLU A 114 5.21 -10.53 -1.61
CA GLU A 114 6.44 -9.85 -1.98
C GLU A 114 6.86 -10.16 -3.44
N ARG A 115 6.11 -11.01 -4.12
CA ARG A 115 6.46 -11.50 -5.46
C ARG A 115 6.27 -10.47 -6.55
N ILE A 116 5.57 -9.40 -6.25
CA ILE A 116 5.19 -8.36 -7.20
C ILE A 116 6.31 -7.32 -7.35
N SER A 117 6.63 -6.65 -6.27
CA SER A 117 7.59 -5.53 -6.27
C SER A 117 8.84 -5.81 -5.42
N GLY A 118 8.88 -6.96 -4.74
CA GLY A 118 9.93 -7.30 -3.77
C GLY A 118 9.78 -6.57 -2.42
N THR A 119 8.62 -5.93 -2.21
CA THR A 119 8.20 -5.33 -0.94
C THR A 119 6.80 -5.83 -0.60
N PRO A 120 6.41 -5.91 0.69
CA PRO A 120 5.08 -6.35 1.08
C PRO A 120 4.00 -5.53 0.39
N CYS A 121 3.09 -6.20 -0.28
CA CYS A 121 1.97 -5.62 -1.01
C CYS A 121 0.71 -6.42 -0.72
N THR A 122 -0.36 -5.75 -0.32
CA THR A 122 -1.67 -6.34 -0.07
C THR A 122 -2.44 -6.45 -1.38
N VAL A 123 -2.92 -7.64 -1.69
CA VAL A 123 -3.62 -7.93 -2.95
C VAL A 123 -4.74 -8.94 -2.74
N ILE A 124 -5.72 -8.95 -3.65
CA ILE A 124 -6.69 -10.03 -3.74
C ILE A 124 -5.98 -11.32 -4.17
N ASN A 125 -6.28 -12.45 -3.51
CA ASN A 125 -5.74 -13.78 -3.79
C ASN A 125 -6.37 -14.40 -5.05
N THR A 126 -6.21 -13.72 -6.18
CA THR A 126 -6.71 -14.20 -7.48
C THR A 126 -6.00 -15.49 -7.90
N PRO A 127 -6.56 -16.28 -8.84
CA PRO A 127 -5.86 -17.45 -9.41
C PRO A 127 -4.46 -17.14 -9.92
N TYR A 128 -4.23 -15.93 -10.41
CA TYR A 128 -2.89 -15.47 -10.81
C TYR A 128 -1.95 -15.34 -9.62
N VAL A 129 -2.40 -14.72 -8.52
CA VAL A 129 -1.61 -14.55 -7.29
C VAL A 129 -1.31 -15.92 -6.67
N GLN A 130 -2.28 -16.84 -6.67
CA GLN A 130 -2.08 -18.21 -6.21
C GLN A 130 -1.00 -18.93 -7.02
N LYS A 131 -1.00 -18.77 -8.35
CA LYS A 131 0.00 -19.37 -9.25
C LYS A 131 1.41 -18.84 -9.02
N ILE A 132 1.59 -17.53 -8.82
CA ILE A 132 2.91 -16.93 -8.58
C ILE A 132 3.39 -17.12 -7.14
N GLY A 133 2.46 -17.36 -6.21
CA GLY A 133 2.72 -17.49 -4.78
C GLY A 133 2.93 -16.16 -4.06
N THR A 134 2.94 -16.22 -2.73
CA THR A 134 3.06 -15.02 -1.87
C THR A 134 4.47 -14.78 -1.35
N LYS A 135 5.30 -15.83 -1.24
CA LYS A 135 6.66 -15.75 -0.69
C LYS A 135 7.72 -15.78 -1.78
N GLN A 136 8.83 -15.11 -1.56
CA GLN A 136 9.99 -15.17 -2.43
C GLN A 136 10.56 -16.60 -2.44
N THR A 137 11.01 -17.06 -3.60
CA THR A 137 11.73 -18.33 -3.73
C THR A 137 13.12 -18.22 -3.06
N TRP A 138 13.72 -19.37 -2.72
CA TRP A 138 15.06 -19.39 -2.13
C TRP A 138 16.11 -18.71 -3.04
N LEU A 139 16.04 -18.92 -4.35
CA LEU A 139 16.89 -18.26 -5.34
C LEU A 139 16.74 -16.73 -5.29
N GLU A 140 15.51 -16.25 -5.21
CA GLU A 140 15.20 -14.83 -5.09
C GLU A 140 15.75 -14.25 -3.78
N THR A 141 15.67 -15.00 -2.70
CA THR A 141 16.21 -14.62 -1.39
C THR A 141 17.73 -14.51 -1.42
N VAL A 142 18.41 -15.47 -2.07
CA VAL A 142 19.87 -15.44 -2.25
C VAL A 142 20.31 -14.26 -3.12
N LEU A 143 19.63 -14.03 -4.24
CA LEU A 143 19.93 -12.89 -5.13
C LEU A 143 19.68 -11.53 -4.43
N ASN A 144 18.71 -11.45 -3.53
CA ASN A 144 18.42 -10.25 -2.76
C ASN A 144 19.44 -9.96 -1.65
N LYS A 145 20.28 -10.93 -1.23
CA LYS A 145 21.36 -10.72 -0.26
C LYS A 145 22.52 -9.89 -0.84
N ASN A 146 22.74 -9.92 -2.13
CA ASN A 146 23.79 -9.13 -2.77
C ASN A 146 23.27 -7.73 -3.16
N LYS A 147 23.85 -6.67 -2.55
CA LYS A 147 23.39 -5.28 -2.73
C LYS A 147 23.38 -4.81 -4.20
N LYS A 148 24.34 -5.25 -5.03
CA LYS A 148 24.40 -4.88 -6.46
C LYS A 148 23.36 -5.66 -7.29
N LEU A 149 23.26 -6.98 -7.08
CA LEU A 149 22.30 -7.85 -7.73
C LEU A 149 20.85 -7.49 -7.34
N LYS A 150 20.62 -7.14 -6.07
CA LYS A 150 19.30 -6.71 -5.58
C LYS A 150 18.72 -5.53 -6.36
N LYS A 151 19.56 -4.55 -6.74
CA LYS A 151 19.12 -3.39 -7.54
C LYS A 151 18.68 -3.83 -8.94
N TRP A 152 19.45 -4.70 -9.59
CA TRP A 152 19.13 -5.24 -10.92
C TRP A 152 17.88 -6.13 -10.89
N VAL A 153 17.77 -7.02 -9.93
CA VAL A 153 16.60 -7.89 -9.74
C VAL A 153 15.33 -7.08 -9.50
N LYS A 154 15.40 -6.04 -8.64
CA LYS A 154 14.28 -5.12 -8.43
C LYS A 154 13.88 -4.39 -9.70
N MET A 155 14.84 -3.92 -10.50
CA MET A 155 14.57 -3.19 -11.74
C MET A 155 13.92 -4.10 -12.79
N ILE A 156 14.40 -5.35 -12.94
CA ILE A 156 13.81 -6.33 -13.85
C ILE A 156 12.39 -6.69 -13.40
N ARG A 157 12.17 -6.94 -12.09
CA ARG A 157 10.85 -7.22 -11.54
C ARG A 157 9.90 -6.05 -11.70
N PHE A 158 10.36 -4.84 -11.41
CA PHE A 158 9.57 -3.64 -11.64
C PHE A 158 9.16 -3.51 -13.11
N SER A 159 10.07 -3.76 -14.05
CA SER A 159 9.76 -3.75 -15.48
C SER A 159 8.76 -4.84 -15.88
N ILE A 160 8.90 -6.06 -15.34
CA ILE A 160 7.95 -7.16 -15.57
C ILE A 160 6.61 -6.84 -14.90
N GLY A 161 6.63 -6.32 -13.68
CA GLY A 161 5.45 -5.89 -12.93
C GLY A 161 4.70 -4.77 -13.66
N MET A 162 5.40 -3.75 -14.16
CA MET A 162 4.81 -2.67 -14.95
C MET A 162 4.18 -3.18 -16.26
N LYS A 163 4.84 -4.08 -16.98
CA LYS A 163 4.24 -4.73 -18.16
C LYS A 163 3.04 -5.60 -17.78
N ALA A 164 3.11 -6.31 -16.68
CA ALA A 164 1.97 -7.09 -16.17
C ALA A 164 0.83 -6.17 -15.71
N THR A 165 1.11 -5.01 -15.12
CA THR A 165 0.11 -4.01 -14.72
C THR A 165 -0.51 -3.33 -15.94
N GLN A 166 0.28 -2.99 -16.98
CA GLN A 166 -0.25 -2.49 -18.24
C GLN A 166 -1.12 -3.53 -18.96
N ASN A 167 -0.71 -4.81 -18.91
CA ASN A 167 -1.53 -5.90 -19.44
C ASN A 167 -2.71 -6.26 -18.53
N ALA A 168 -2.65 -5.95 -17.25
CA ALA A 168 -3.71 -6.17 -16.28
C ALA A 168 -4.79 -5.09 -16.35
N ALA A 169 -4.45 -3.86 -16.74
CA ALA A 169 -5.44 -2.86 -17.13
C ALA A 169 -6.30 -3.35 -18.30
N THR A 170 -5.75 -4.26 -19.14
CA THR A 170 -6.47 -4.89 -20.26
C THR A 170 -6.98 -6.31 -19.96
N LYS A 171 -6.50 -7.01 -18.91
CA LYS A 171 -6.82 -8.42 -18.65
C LYS A 171 -7.11 -8.77 -17.17
N ALA A 172 -7.32 -7.78 -16.31
CA ALA A 172 -7.71 -7.97 -14.89
C ALA A 172 -6.89 -9.03 -14.09
N THR A 173 -5.60 -9.23 -14.42
CA THR A 173 -4.76 -10.27 -13.81
C THR A 173 -4.18 -9.86 -12.46
N TYR A 174 -4.26 -8.57 -12.12
CA TYR A 174 -3.56 -7.99 -11.00
C TYR A 174 -4.41 -6.95 -10.27
N LYS A 175 -4.82 -7.26 -9.05
CA LYS A 175 -5.75 -6.44 -8.30
C LYS A 175 -5.16 -6.15 -6.92
N THR A 176 -4.80 -4.89 -6.67
CA THR A 176 -4.44 -4.40 -5.31
C THR A 176 -5.71 -3.90 -4.63
N VAL A 177 -5.86 -4.17 -3.36
CA VAL A 177 -7.02 -3.70 -2.55
C VAL A 177 -6.55 -2.72 -1.51
#